data_243d75d84e258d8a75c764de542bfee2
#
_entry.id   243d75d84e258d8a75c764de542bfee2
#
_cell.length_a   1.000
_cell.length_b   1.000
_cell.length_c   1.000
_cell.angle_alpha   90.00
_cell.angle_beta   90.00
_cell.angle_gamma   90.00
#
_symmetry.space_group_name_H-M   'P 1'
#
loop_
_entity.id
_entity.type
_entity.pdbx_description
1 polymer ?
#
loop_
_entity_poly.entity_id
_entity_poly.type
_entity_poly.pdbx_seq_one_letter_code
_entity_poly.pdbx_strand_id
1 'polypeptide(L)'
;MPGRCKPHERQIRVRNATVPGNSRNLVQASPASANHHGGALVVEPGADQVLREEFNRWADSGKGESMEHDHWPIAKPTLGLMQIEPTDNILDVGCGAGWLSRILAKRVPEGRVVGMDISDEMIHRARRASVDYANLVFVVGEVNEIPWEANFFTRAISVESSYYWPDPAKGIREIYRILHESGSAWILINYYRDNPYCHQWGEKLAVPTHLLSAEEWKKMFRDAGFANVEHRLLPDPTPAPEVYTGRWFRDAEELAKFRAIGALLVHGTKSPVT
;
A
#
# COMPACT_ATOMS: atom_id res chain seq x y z
N MET A 1 36.71 22.45 -26.54
CA MET A 1 35.33 22.66 -26.07
C MET A 1 34.55 21.39 -26.36
N PRO A 2 34.21 20.53 -25.38
CA PRO A 2 33.34 19.38 -25.60
C PRO A 2 31.89 19.78 -25.27
N GLY A 3 30.98 19.38 -26.17
CA GLY A 3 29.56 19.70 -26.09
C GLY A 3 28.86 19.05 -24.91
N ARG A 4 28.00 19.81 -24.27
CA ARG A 4 27.07 19.35 -23.21
C ARG A 4 25.98 18.50 -23.87
N CYS A 5 25.92 17.21 -23.56
CA CYS A 5 24.72 16.38 -23.77
C CYS A 5 23.61 16.88 -22.84
N LYS A 6 22.48 17.25 -23.43
CA LYS A 6 21.25 17.53 -22.68
C LYS A 6 20.63 16.18 -22.25
N PRO A 7 20.13 16.05 -21.00
CA PRO A 7 19.38 14.85 -20.63
C PRO A 7 18.05 14.81 -21.38
N HIS A 8 17.73 13.66 -21.97
CA HIS A 8 16.43 13.37 -22.56
C HIS A 8 15.36 13.36 -21.47
N GLU A 9 14.51 14.39 -21.45
CA GLU A 9 13.24 14.36 -20.75
C GLU A 9 12.33 13.32 -21.40
N ARG A 10 12.25 12.12 -20.81
CA ARG A 10 11.16 11.18 -21.12
C ARG A 10 9.90 11.67 -20.45
N GLN A 11 8.98 12.19 -21.23
CA GLN A 11 7.63 12.51 -20.79
C GLN A 11 6.95 11.25 -20.24
N ILE A 12 6.52 11.31 -19.00
CA ILE A 12 5.76 10.24 -18.34
C ILE A 12 4.37 10.21 -18.96
N ARG A 13 4.06 9.17 -19.74
CA ARG A 13 2.70 8.87 -20.15
C ARG A 13 1.98 8.14 -19.00
N VAL A 14 1.31 8.87 -18.13
CA VAL A 14 0.25 8.30 -17.32
C VAL A 14 -0.84 7.86 -18.28
N ARG A 15 -1.19 6.58 -18.30
CA ARG A 15 -2.38 6.14 -19.04
C ARG A 15 -3.58 6.76 -18.37
N ASN A 16 -4.18 7.76 -19.02
CA ASN A 16 -5.48 8.29 -18.60
C ASN A 16 -6.47 7.13 -18.64
N ALA A 17 -6.94 6.69 -17.48
CA ALA A 17 -8.10 5.83 -17.37
C ALA A 17 -9.29 6.64 -17.86
N THR A 18 -9.67 6.49 -19.12
CA THR A 18 -10.90 7.02 -19.68
C THR A 18 -12.04 6.20 -19.10
N VAL A 19 -12.90 6.86 -18.34
CA VAL A 19 -14.20 6.35 -17.90
C VAL A 19 -15.00 5.96 -19.18
N PRO A 20 -15.53 4.72 -19.30
CA PRO A 20 -16.34 4.35 -20.46
C PRO A 20 -17.64 5.13 -20.42
N GLY A 21 -17.81 6.01 -21.41
CA GLY A 21 -19.07 6.70 -21.68
C GLY A 21 -20.14 5.71 -22.12
N ASN A 22 -21.27 5.81 -21.48
CA ASN A 22 -22.48 5.05 -21.71
C ASN A 22 -23.05 5.32 -23.11
N SER A 23 -22.77 4.46 -24.10
CA SER A 23 -23.42 4.51 -25.42
C SER A 23 -24.71 3.69 -25.36
N ARG A 24 -25.84 4.40 -25.35
CA ARG A 24 -27.16 3.83 -25.46
C ARG A 24 -27.37 3.26 -26.86
N ASN A 25 -27.51 1.93 -26.99
CA ASN A 25 -28.14 1.29 -28.13
C ASN A 25 -29.62 1.02 -27.79
N LEU A 26 -30.48 1.77 -28.45
CA LEU A 26 -31.91 1.55 -28.46
C LEU A 26 -32.23 0.30 -29.30
N VAL A 27 -32.70 -0.77 -28.67
CA VAL A 27 -33.40 -1.86 -29.32
C VAL A 27 -34.86 -1.76 -28.87
N GLN A 28 -35.76 -1.50 -29.84
CA GLN A 28 -37.21 -1.53 -29.62
C GLN A 28 -37.66 -2.98 -29.41
N ALA A 29 -38.39 -3.24 -28.34
CA ALA A 29 -39.23 -4.43 -28.17
C ALA A 29 -40.62 -3.99 -27.67
N SER A 30 -41.64 -4.50 -28.34
CA SER A 30 -43.07 -4.26 -28.10
C SER A 30 -43.55 -4.81 -26.76
N PRO A 31 -44.71 -4.34 -26.25
CA PRO A 31 -45.13 -4.50 -24.86
C PRO A 31 -45.87 -5.80 -24.60
N ALA A 32 -45.51 -6.50 -23.55
CA ALA A 32 -46.40 -7.50 -22.93
C ALA A 32 -46.34 -7.36 -21.39
N SER A 33 -47.50 -6.98 -20.89
CA SER A 33 -48.07 -7.15 -19.54
C SER A 33 -47.20 -6.91 -18.30
N ALA A 34 -47.64 -5.91 -17.57
CA ALA A 34 -47.23 -5.47 -16.25
C ALA A 34 -47.39 -6.54 -15.16
N ASN A 35 -46.38 -6.64 -14.31
CA ASN A 35 -46.54 -6.78 -12.86
C ASN A 35 -45.42 -6.02 -12.13
N HIS A 36 -45.82 -4.94 -11.47
CA HIS A 36 -44.96 -4.09 -10.68
C HIS A 36 -44.57 -4.79 -9.38
N HIS A 37 -43.28 -5.11 -9.24
CA HIS A 37 -42.58 -5.05 -7.96
C HIS A 37 -41.25 -4.38 -8.26
N GLY A 38 -41.19 -3.07 -8.08
CA GLY A 38 -39.98 -2.26 -8.21
C GLY A 38 -39.07 -2.50 -7.01
N GLY A 39 -38.36 -3.61 -7.00
CA GLY A 39 -37.14 -3.77 -6.19
C GLY A 39 -36.02 -3.10 -6.94
N ALA A 40 -35.53 -1.96 -6.45
CA ALA A 40 -34.24 -1.44 -6.89
C ALA A 40 -33.18 -2.55 -6.71
N LEU A 41 -32.52 -2.93 -7.80
CA LEU A 41 -31.36 -3.81 -7.71
C LEU A 41 -30.30 -3.06 -6.88
N VAL A 42 -30.16 -3.43 -5.61
CA VAL A 42 -29.05 -3.00 -4.77
C VAL A 42 -27.85 -3.75 -5.31
N VAL A 43 -27.02 -3.07 -6.12
CA VAL A 43 -25.74 -3.59 -6.53
C VAL A 43 -24.83 -3.49 -5.29
N GLU A 44 -24.46 -4.61 -4.71
CA GLU A 44 -23.50 -4.64 -3.61
C GLU A 44 -22.20 -3.98 -4.08
N PRO A 45 -21.63 -3.05 -3.28
CA PRO A 45 -20.39 -2.38 -3.66
C PRO A 45 -19.27 -3.41 -3.76
N GLY A 46 -18.41 -3.28 -4.78
CA GLY A 46 -17.20 -4.10 -4.90
C GLY A 46 -16.25 -3.89 -3.71
N ALA A 47 -15.41 -4.88 -3.41
CA ALA A 47 -14.48 -4.83 -2.28
C ALA A 47 -13.61 -3.55 -2.30
N ASP A 48 -13.19 -3.11 -3.47
CA ASP A 48 -12.39 -1.90 -3.66
C ASP A 48 -13.15 -0.62 -3.28
N GLN A 49 -14.46 -0.58 -3.57
CA GLN A 49 -15.30 0.55 -3.20
C GLN A 49 -15.48 0.64 -1.68
N VAL A 50 -15.71 -0.49 -1.00
CA VAL A 50 -15.82 -0.55 0.46
C VAL A 50 -14.54 -0.06 1.13
N LEU A 51 -13.38 -0.51 0.64
CA LEU A 51 -12.08 -0.07 1.12
C LEU A 51 -11.87 1.43 0.91
N ARG A 52 -12.16 1.94 -0.28
CA ARG A 52 -12.03 3.37 -0.61
C ARG A 52 -12.87 4.25 0.33
N GLU A 53 -14.13 3.88 0.54
CA GLU A 53 -15.03 4.62 1.42
C GLU A 53 -14.55 4.60 2.88
N GLU A 54 -14.04 3.48 3.38
CA GLU A 54 -13.52 3.39 4.74
C GLU A 54 -12.26 4.25 4.91
N PHE A 55 -11.30 4.17 3.99
CA PHE A 55 -10.08 4.97 4.08
C PHE A 55 -10.33 6.46 3.84
N ASN A 56 -11.33 6.84 3.06
CA ASN A 56 -11.80 8.22 2.99
C ASN A 56 -12.33 8.69 4.36
N ARG A 57 -13.14 7.88 5.06
CA ARG A 57 -13.59 8.19 6.44
C ARG A 57 -12.41 8.31 7.41
N TRP A 58 -11.38 7.49 7.28
CA TRP A 58 -10.16 7.60 8.09
C TRP A 58 -9.42 8.90 7.82
N ALA A 59 -9.30 9.30 6.58
CA ALA A 59 -8.73 10.59 6.22
C ALA A 59 -9.52 11.72 6.92
N ASP A 60 -10.84 11.76 6.78
CA ASP A 60 -11.69 12.80 7.38
C ASP A 60 -11.61 12.85 8.91
N SER A 61 -11.36 11.72 9.56
CA SER A 61 -11.18 11.66 11.02
C SER A 61 -9.78 12.09 11.51
N GLY A 62 -8.85 12.47 10.62
CA GLY A 62 -7.48 12.86 10.97
C GLY A 62 -6.54 11.69 11.29
N LYS A 63 -6.94 10.43 11.03
CA LYS A 63 -6.07 9.27 11.28
C LYS A 63 -4.84 9.26 10.37
N GLY A 64 -4.92 9.86 9.19
CA GLY A 64 -3.79 9.93 8.25
C GLY A 64 -2.56 10.63 8.83
N GLU A 65 -2.77 11.63 9.67
CA GLU A 65 -1.71 12.43 10.29
C GLU A 65 -1.03 11.71 11.47
N SER A 66 -1.74 10.82 12.18
CA SER A 66 -1.16 10.07 13.31
C SER A 66 -0.31 8.86 12.87
N MET A 67 -0.47 8.38 11.65
CA MET A 67 0.16 7.14 11.14
C MET A 67 1.69 7.18 11.21
N GLU A 68 2.33 8.34 11.00
CA GLU A 68 3.79 8.47 11.13
C GLU A 68 4.23 8.13 12.56
N HIS A 69 3.58 8.74 13.55
CA HIS A 69 3.91 8.50 14.96
C HIS A 69 3.76 7.03 15.35
N ASP A 70 2.69 6.40 14.91
CA ASP A 70 2.34 5.03 15.30
C ASP A 70 3.23 3.98 14.60
N HIS A 71 3.65 4.24 13.37
CA HIS A 71 4.37 3.26 12.55
C HIS A 71 5.87 3.53 12.42
N TRP A 72 6.35 4.74 12.77
CA TRP A 72 7.77 5.08 12.66
C TRP A 72 8.71 4.14 13.43
N PRO A 73 8.38 3.68 14.66
CA PRO A 73 9.26 2.79 15.41
C PRO A 73 9.66 1.51 14.67
N ILE A 74 8.73 0.95 13.87
CA ILE A 74 8.95 -0.27 13.08
C ILE A 74 9.40 0.04 11.65
N ALA A 75 9.01 1.16 11.07
CA ALA A 75 9.41 1.55 9.72
C ALA A 75 10.87 2.01 9.65
N LYS A 76 11.36 2.71 10.67
CA LYS A 76 12.74 3.21 10.71
C LYS A 76 13.80 2.11 10.53
N PRO A 77 13.79 0.99 11.28
CA PRO A 77 14.72 -0.11 11.04
C PRO A 77 14.55 -0.76 9.66
N THR A 78 13.32 -0.88 9.15
CA THR A 78 13.05 -1.38 7.79
C THR A 78 13.79 -0.55 6.74
N LEU A 79 13.70 0.79 6.83
CA LEU A 79 14.41 1.68 5.90
C LEU A 79 15.94 1.56 5.99
N GLY A 80 16.47 1.15 7.14
CA GLY A 80 17.90 0.83 7.31
C GLY A 80 18.33 -0.45 6.59
N LEU A 81 17.42 -1.43 6.50
CA LEU A 81 17.66 -2.70 5.81
C LEU A 81 17.54 -2.59 4.29
N MET A 82 16.77 -1.65 3.79
CA MET A 82 16.45 -1.49 2.36
C MET A 82 17.65 -1.05 1.50
N GLN A 83 18.73 -0.53 2.12
CA GLN A 83 19.91 -0.01 1.39
C GLN A 83 19.50 0.92 0.23
N ILE A 84 18.72 1.97 0.58
CA ILE A 84 18.18 2.93 -0.39
C ILE A 84 19.31 3.77 -0.97
N GLU A 85 19.40 3.80 -2.30
CA GLU A 85 20.38 4.61 -3.03
C GLU A 85 19.77 5.95 -3.47
N PRO A 86 20.55 7.03 -3.57
CA PRO A 86 20.05 8.36 -3.94
C PRO A 86 19.30 8.42 -5.29
N THR A 87 19.54 7.47 -6.18
CA THR A 87 18.97 7.36 -7.53
C THR A 87 17.77 6.41 -7.61
N ASP A 88 17.36 5.79 -6.51
CA ASP A 88 16.27 4.83 -6.52
C ASP A 88 14.94 5.44 -6.96
N ASN A 89 14.16 4.66 -7.72
CA ASN A 89 12.75 4.93 -8.00
C ASN A 89 11.91 4.05 -7.08
N ILE A 90 11.17 4.65 -6.14
CA ILE A 90 10.47 3.93 -5.07
C ILE A 90 8.96 4.08 -5.21
N LEU A 91 8.22 2.95 -5.13
CA LEU A 91 6.78 2.92 -4.95
C LEU A 91 6.43 2.68 -3.48
N ASP A 92 5.65 3.59 -2.89
CA ASP A 92 5.05 3.46 -1.56
C ASP A 92 3.58 3.04 -1.75
N VAL A 93 3.27 1.76 -1.45
CA VAL A 93 1.96 1.12 -1.73
C VAL A 93 1.07 1.19 -0.50
N GLY A 94 -0.08 1.86 -0.63
CA GLY A 94 -0.95 2.19 0.50
C GLY A 94 -0.33 3.32 1.33
N CYS A 95 0.08 4.39 0.66
CA CYS A 95 0.87 5.48 1.25
C CYS A 95 0.09 6.36 2.25
N GLY A 96 -1.25 6.22 2.31
CA GLY A 96 -2.11 7.09 3.12
C GLY A 96 -1.86 8.57 2.84
N ALA A 97 -1.72 9.38 3.90
CA ALA A 97 -1.40 10.81 3.80
C ALA A 97 0.09 11.11 3.46
N GLY A 98 0.86 10.11 3.01
CA GLY A 98 2.18 10.27 2.39
C GLY A 98 3.33 10.53 3.36
N TRP A 99 3.21 10.20 4.64
CA TRP A 99 4.27 10.43 5.61
C TRP A 99 5.58 9.70 5.25
N LEU A 100 5.48 8.41 4.90
CA LEU A 100 6.63 7.59 4.50
C LEU A 100 7.20 8.05 3.16
N SER A 101 6.31 8.35 2.20
CA SER A 101 6.71 8.87 0.87
C SER A 101 7.58 10.13 0.99
N ARG A 102 7.26 11.06 1.91
CA ARG A 102 8.08 12.25 2.17
C ARG A 102 9.45 11.93 2.76
N ILE A 103 9.54 10.92 3.65
CA ILE A 103 10.82 10.46 4.20
C ILE A 103 11.66 9.81 3.11
N LEU A 104 11.06 9.00 2.24
CA LEU A 104 11.72 8.37 1.11
C LEU A 104 12.23 9.41 0.10
N ALA A 105 11.43 10.41 -0.23
CA ALA A 105 11.80 11.48 -1.17
C ALA A 105 13.08 12.24 -0.73
N LYS A 106 13.28 12.42 0.57
CA LYS A 106 14.52 13.01 1.11
C LYS A 106 15.74 12.10 0.95
N ARG A 107 15.54 10.79 0.85
CA ARG A 107 16.63 9.81 0.71
C ARG A 107 17.04 9.57 -0.73
N VAL A 108 16.17 9.89 -1.69
CA VAL A 108 16.41 9.68 -3.12
C VAL A 108 16.38 11.01 -3.89
N PRO A 109 17.28 11.96 -3.60
CA PRO A 109 17.25 13.30 -4.21
C PRO A 109 17.49 13.27 -5.73
N GLU A 110 18.11 12.25 -6.25
CA GLU A 110 18.38 12.04 -7.68
C GLU A 110 17.39 11.05 -8.32
N GLY A 111 16.58 10.38 -7.51
CA GLY A 111 15.57 9.42 -7.91
C GLY A 111 14.15 10.00 -7.84
N ARG A 112 13.19 9.11 -7.67
CA ARG A 112 11.77 9.48 -7.59
C ARG A 112 11.01 8.61 -6.59
N VAL A 113 10.02 9.22 -5.93
CA VAL A 113 9.04 8.49 -5.13
C VAL A 113 7.65 8.67 -5.70
N VAL A 114 6.92 7.56 -5.77
CA VAL A 114 5.49 7.56 -6.08
C VAL A 114 4.76 6.99 -4.88
N GLY A 115 3.88 7.77 -4.26
CA GLY A 115 2.93 7.28 -3.27
C GLY A 115 1.63 6.88 -3.97
N MET A 116 1.14 5.67 -3.72
CA MET A 116 -0.13 5.18 -4.27
C MET A 116 -1.05 4.74 -3.14
N ASP A 117 -2.31 5.17 -3.20
CA ASP A 117 -3.35 4.76 -2.27
C ASP A 117 -4.69 4.62 -3.01
N ILE A 118 -5.58 3.76 -2.50
CA ILE A 118 -6.92 3.59 -3.05
C ILE A 118 -7.84 4.77 -2.70
N SER A 119 -7.57 5.45 -1.58
CA SER A 119 -8.33 6.59 -1.08
C SER A 119 -7.92 7.88 -1.78
N ASP A 120 -8.83 8.48 -2.51
CA ASP A 120 -8.65 9.78 -3.14
C ASP A 120 -8.48 10.91 -2.10
N GLU A 121 -9.15 10.82 -0.96
CA GLU A 121 -8.99 11.80 0.12
C GLU A 121 -7.61 11.71 0.80
N MET A 122 -7.08 10.50 1.04
CA MET A 122 -5.70 10.32 1.51
C MET A 122 -4.71 10.94 0.53
N ILE A 123 -4.86 10.67 -0.78
CA ILE A 123 -4.00 11.25 -1.81
C ILE A 123 -4.13 12.77 -1.88
N HIS A 124 -5.34 13.31 -1.70
CA HIS A 124 -5.53 14.77 -1.64
C HIS A 124 -4.73 15.37 -0.48
N ARG A 125 -4.79 14.79 0.72
CA ARG A 125 -4.01 15.22 1.90
C ARG A 125 -2.51 15.06 1.68
N ALA A 126 -2.08 13.92 1.12
CA ALA A 126 -0.68 13.67 0.81
C ALA A 126 -0.09 14.73 -0.12
N ARG A 127 -0.80 15.09 -1.19
CA ARG A 127 -0.39 16.16 -2.13
C ARG A 127 -0.26 17.52 -1.45
N ARG A 128 -1.24 17.87 -0.64
CA ARG A 128 -1.20 19.16 0.10
C ARG A 128 -0.03 19.25 1.06
N ALA A 129 0.31 18.16 1.74
CA ALA A 129 1.41 18.10 2.71
C ALA A 129 2.80 17.95 2.05
N SER A 130 2.87 17.86 0.72
CA SER A 130 4.10 17.52 0.01
C SER A 130 4.46 18.49 -1.13
N VAL A 131 3.96 19.72 -1.10
CA VAL A 131 4.17 20.72 -2.16
C VAL A 131 5.64 21.09 -2.39
N ASP A 132 6.49 20.91 -1.38
CA ASP A 132 7.91 21.26 -1.43
C ASP A 132 8.81 20.12 -1.98
N TYR A 133 8.23 18.97 -2.37
CA TYR A 133 8.99 17.80 -2.83
C TYR A 133 8.90 17.66 -4.35
N ALA A 134 9.95 18.08 -5.07
CA ALA A 134 9.97 18.04 -6.55
C ALA A 134 10.06 16.61 -7.12
N ASN A 135 10.60 15.65 -6.34
CA ASN A 135 10.80 14.26 -6.75
C ASN A 135 9.73 13.29 -6.20
N LEU A 136 8.61 13.81 -5.67
CA LEU A 136 7.52 13.03 -5.07
C LEU A 136 6.21 13.32 -5.80
N VAL A 137 5.53 12.26 -6.21
CA VAL A 137 4.18 12.34 -6.80
C VAL A 137 3.24 11.35 -6.12
N PHE A 138 1.94 11.66 -6.14
CA PHE A 138 0.90 10.81 -5.56
C PHE A 138 -0.16 10.45 -6.59
N VAL A 139 -0.58 9.18 -6.60
CA VAL A 139 -1.60 8.67 -7.52
C VAL A 139 -2.67 7.89 -6.75
N VAL A 140 -3.92 8.04 -7.16
CA VAL A 140 -4.99 7.14 -6.73
C VAL A 140 -4.87 5.87 -7.56
N GLY A 141 -4.82 4.72 -6.91
CA GLY A 141 -4.66 3.44 -7.60
C GLY A 141 -4.86 2.25 -6.68
N GLU A 142 -5.11 1.11 -7.30
CA GLU A 142 -5.33 -0.18 -6.63
C GLU A 142 -4.11 -1.07 -6.84
N VAL A 143 -3.73 -1.79 -5.78
CA VAL A 143 -2.55 -2.65 -5.83
C VAL A 143 -2.72 -3.82 -6.79
N ASN A 144 -3.95 -4.26 -7.02
CA ASN A 144 -4.26 -5.37 -7.93
C ASN A 144 -4.17 -4.99 -9.43
N GLU A 145 -4.05 -3.70 -9.73
CA GLU A 145 -3.82 -3.16 -11.07
C GLU A 145 -3.03 -1.84 -10.96
N ILE A 146 -1.73 -1.96 -10.68
CA ILE A 146 -0.86 -0.79 -10.49
C ILE A 146 -0.75 -0.01 -11.82
N PRO A 147 -1.16 1.28 -11.87
CA PRO A 147 -1.22 2.06 -13.11
C PRO A 147 0.17 2.54 -13.56
N TRP A 148 1.12 1.61 -13.65
CA TRP A 148 2.51 1.88 -14.05
C TRP A 148 3.02 0.82 -15.02
N GLU A 149 4.00 1.20 -15.82
CA GLU A 149 4.68 0.27 -16.73
C GLU A 149 5.55 -0.74 -15.96
N ALA A 150 5.82 -1.88 -16.61
CA ALA A 150 6.71 -2.89 -16.04
C ALA A 150 8.16 -2.38 -15.96
N ASN A 151 8.92 -2.90 -15.00
CA ASN A 151 10.36 -2.64 -14.85
C ASN A 151 10.72 -1.14 -14.64
N PHE A 152 9.92 -0.40 -13.90
CA PHE A 152 10.15 1.03 -13.65
C PHE A 152 10.77 1.28 -12.26
N PHE A 153 10.27 0.64 -11.22
CA PHE A 153 10.69 0.89 -9.84
C PHE A 153 11.88 0.01 -9.43
N THR A 154 12.80 0.58 -8.67
CA THR A 154 13.92 -0.18 -8.07
C THR A 154 13.54 -0.75 -6.72
N ARG A 155 12.61 -0.11 -6.01
CA ARG A 155 12.08 -0.55 -4.72
C ARG A 155 10.55 -0.37 -4.69
N ALA A 156 9.87 -1.28 -4.01
CA ALA A 156 8.49 -1.10 -3.59
C ALA A 156 8.38 -1.40 -2.10
N ILE A 157 7.66 -0.57 -1.37
CA ILE A 157 7.40 -0.77 0.06
C ILE A 157 5.92 -0.59 0.36
N SER A 158 5.40 -1.39 1.29
CA SER A 158 4.08 -1.24 1.88
C SER A 158 4.21 -1.32 3.41
N VAL A 159 3.68 -0.34 4.12
CA VAL A 159 3.67 -0.30 5.58
C VAL A 159 2.23 -0.25 6.06
N GLU A 160 1.83 -1.25 6.86
CA GLU A 160 0.50 -1.33 7.51
C GLU A 160 -0.69 -1.25 6.53
N SER A 161 -0.53 -1.70 5.27
CA SER A 161 -1.62 -1.65 4.29
C SER A 161 -1.93 -2.99 3.62
N SER A 162 -0.96 -3.90 3.50
CA SER A 162 -1.08 -5.09 2.64
C SER A 162 -2.13 -6.10 3.12
N TYR A 163 -2.45 -6.15 4.38
CA TYR A 163 -3.50 -7.02 4.90
C TYR A 163 -4.93 -6.54 4.60
N TYR A 164 -5.09 -5.34 4.04
CA TYR A 164 -6.36 -4.82 3.49
C TYR A 164 -6.54 -5.11 1.99
N TRP A 165 -5.48 -5.52 1.28
CA TRP A 165 -5.58 -5.69 -0.18
C TRP A 165 -6.63 -6.74 -0.54
N PRO A 166 -7.49 -6.50 -1.56
CA PRO A 166 -8.54 -7.45 -1.92
C PRO A 166 -8.01 -8.83 -2.31
N ASP A 167 -6.90 -8.88 -3.04
CA ASP A 167 -6.14 -10.10 -3.36
C ASP A 167 -4.64 -9.83 -3.14
N PRO A 168 -4.09 -10.17 -1.96
CA PRO A 168 -2.68 -9.97 -1.66
C PRO A 168 -1.73 -10.65 -2.64
N ALA A 169 -2.09 -11.85 -3.12
CA ALA A 169 -1.25 -12.58 -4.08
C ALA A 169 -1.19 -11.87 -5.43
N LYS A 170 -2.31 -11.30 -5.90
CA LYS A 170 -2.35 -10.48 -7.11
C LYS A 170 -1.57 -9.18 -6.92
N GLY A 171 -1.71 -8.52 -5.79
CA GLY A 171 -0.96 -7.31 -5.45
C GLY A 171 0.55 -7.54 -5.48
N ILE A 172 1.03 -8.66 -4.91
CA ILE A 172 2.46 -9.02 -4.95
C ILE A 172 2.92 -9.31 -6.38
N ARG A 173 2.11 -9.95 -7.25
CA ARG A 173 2.44 -10.15 -8.67
C ARG A 173 2.53 -8.83 -9.42
N GLU A 174 1.64 -7.86 -9.16
CA GLU A 174 1.71 -6.53 -9.73
C GLU A 174 2.96 -5.77 -9.28
N ILE A 175 3.32 -5.84 -8.00
CA ILE A 175 4.57 -5.28 -7.49
C ILE A 175 5.77 -5.94 -8.20
N TYR A 176 5.77 -7.26 -8.39
CA TYR A 176 6.82 -7.93 -9.15
C TYR A 176 6.91 -7.42 -10.60
N ARG A 177 5.77 -7.22 -11.25
CA ARG A 177 5.70 -6.72 -12.63
C ARG A 177 6.36 -5.35 -12.78
N ILE A 178 6.05 -4.41 -11.88
CA ILE A 178 6.52 -3.02 -11.98
C ILE A 178 7.97 -2.82 -11.50
N LEU A 179 8.52 -3.77 -10.77
CA LEU A 179 9.90 -3.70 -10.32
C LEU A 179 10.87 -3.96 -11.49
N HIS A 180 11.95 -3.16 -11.51
CA HIS A 180 13.11 -3.39 -12.35
C HIS A 180 13.82 -4.70 -11.96
N GLU A 181 14.61 -5.26 -12.87
CA GLU A 181 15.52 -6.37 -12.54
C GLU A 181 16.45 -5.96 -11.38
N SER A 182 16.70 -6.87 -10.48
CA SER A 182 17.39 -6.63 -9.20
C SER A 182 16.65 -5.69 -8.23
N GLY A 183 15.44 -5.24 -8.57
CA GLY A 183 14.58 -4.47 -7.67
C GLY A 183 14.06 -5.31 -6.51
N SER A 184 13.61 -4.67 -5.44
CA SER A 184 13.14 -5.38 -4.24
C SER A 184 11.78 -4.88 -3.75
N ALA A 185 10.99 -5.80 -3.20
CA ALA A 185 9.72 -5.52 -2.53
C ALA A 185 9.81 -5.76 -1.03
N TRP A 186 9.16 -4.90 -0.24
CA TRP A 186 9.19 -4.86 1.21
C TRP A 186 7.78 -4.67 1.76
N ILE A 187 7.31 -5.59 2.59
CA ILE A 187 6.02 -5.52 3.28
C ILE A 187 6.27 -5.54 4.78
N LEU A 188 5.78 -4.53 5.47
CA LEU A 188 5.88 -4.38 6.93
C LEU A 188 4.48 -4.29 7.52
N ILE A 189 4.14 -5.22 8.42
CA ILE A 189 2.81 -5.33 9.02
C ILE A 189 2.86 -5.75 10.49
N ASN A 190 1.92 -5.22 11.27
CA ASN A 190 1.65 -5.62 12.63
C ASN A 190 0.53 -6.67 12.74
N TYR A 191 -0.34 -6.75 11.71
CA TYR A 191 -1.46 -7.69 11.69
C TYR A 191 -1.08 -8.95 10.91
N TYR A 192 -0.65 -10.00 11.63
CA TYR A 192 -0.26 -11.28 11.05
C TYR A 192 -0.47 -12.43 12.05
N ARG A 193 -0.68 -13.65 11.53
CA ARG A 193 -1.14 -14.81 12.33
C ARG A 193 -0.17 -15.23 13.44
N ASP A 194 1.15 -15.08 13.21
CA ASP A 194 2.14 -15.57 14.16
C ASP A 194 2.28 -14.66 15.40
N ASN A 195 1.63 -13.48 15.40
CA ASN A 195 1.49 -12.63 16.58
C ASN A 195 0.07 -12.78 17.17
N PRO A 196 -0.12 -13.54 18.25
CA PRO A 196 -1.46 -13.83 18.78
C PRO A 196 -2.17 -12.60 19.36
N TYR A 197 -1.44 -11.53 19.65
CA TYR A 197 -1.98 -10.33 20.29
C TYR A 197 -2.68 -9.36 19.32
N CYS A 198 -2.67 -9.63 18.02
CA CYS A 198 -3.38 -8.83 17.02
C CYS A 198 -4.64 -9.52 16.44
N HIS A 199 -4.90 -10.78 16.76
CA HIS A 199 -5.97 -11.57 16.12
C HIS A 199 -7.35 -10.92 16.25
N GLN A 200 -7.66 -10.31 17.41
CA GLN A 200 -8.92 -9.61 17.67
C GLN A 200 -9.11 -8.33 16.83
N TRP A 201 -8.09 -7.88 16.11
CA TRP A 201 -8.21 -6.65 15.32
C TRP A 201 -9.16 -6.81 14.13
N GLY A 202 -9.20 -8.00 13.51
CA GLY A 202 -10.10 -8.27 12.39
C GLY A 202 -11.58 -8.03 12.72
N GLU A 203 -12.00 -8.33 13.96
CA GLU A 203 -13.37 -8.07 14.44
C GLU A 203 -13.65 -6.58 14.71
N LYS A 204 -12.59 -5.78 14.90
CA LYS A 204 -12.67 -4.34 15.23
C LYS A 204 -12.49 -3.45 14.00
N LEU A 205 -12.09 -4.02 12.88
CA LEU A 205 -11.92 -3.32 11.60
C LEU A 205 -13.23 -3.37 10.80
N ALA A 206 -13.56 -2.27 10.14
CA ALA A 206 -14.81 -2.15 9.39
C ALA A 206 -14.71 -2.74 7.97
N VAL A 207 -13.55 -3.25 7.60
CA VAL A 207 -13.26 -3.81 6.27
C VAL A 207 -12.65 -5.19 6.38
N PRO A 208 -12.82 -6.06 5.38
CA PRO A 208 -12.17 -7.37 5.35
C PRO A 208 -10.65 -7.25 5.46
N THR A 209 -10.04 -8.18 6.16
CA THR A 209 -8.58 -8.24 6.36
C THR A 209 -8.07 -9.66 6.21
N HIS A 210 -6.80 -9.79 5.80
CA HIS A 210 -6.13 -11.07 5.66
C HIS A 210 -5.18 -11.32 6.83
N LEU A 211 -5.56 -12.21 7.75
CA LEU A 211 -4.70 -12.66 8.84
C LEU A 211 -3.83 -13.83 8.35
N LEU A 212 -2.70 -13.52 7.74
CA LEU A 212 -1.77 -14.48 7.15
C LEU A 212 -0.52 -14.65 8.01
N SER A 213 0.08 -15.83 7.99
CA SER A 213 1.37 -16.11 8.64
C SER A 213 2.55 -15.58 7.80
N ALA A 214 3.74 -15.50 8.42
CA ALA A 214 4.97 -15.16 7.72
C ALA A 214 5.25 -16.10 6.54
N GLU A 215 4.99 -17.41 6.70
CA GLU A 215 5.20 -18.38 5.62
C GLU A 215 4.19 -18.23 4.47
N GLU A 216 2.93 -17.87 4.73
CA GLU A 216 1.96 -17.58 3.68
C GLU A 216 2.35 -16.33 2.88
N TRP A 217 2.81 -15.26 3.55
CA TRP A 217 3.36 -14.09 2.87
C TRP A 217 4.57 -14.44 2.01
N LYS A 218 5.53 -15.17 2.56
CA LYS A 218 6.72 -15.62 1.81
C LYS A 218 6.35 -16.51 0.62
N LYS A 219 5.35 -17.38 0.78
CA LYS A 219 4.87 -18.22 -0.32
C LYS A 219 4.35 -17.35 -1.48
N MET A 220 3.55 -16.32 -1.22
CA MET A 220 3.05 -15.41 -2.26
C MET A 220 4.18 -14.68 -2.98
N PHE A 221 5.23 -14.26 -2.26
CA PHE A 221 6.42 -13.69 -2.89
C PHE A 221 7.11 -14.69 -3.83
N ARG A 222 7.34 -15.92 -3.37
CA ARG A 222 7.95 -16.97 -4.21
C ARG A 222 7.09 -17.31 -5.42
N ASP A 223 5.78 -17.44 -5.24
CA ASP A 223 4.82 -17.74 -6.32
C ASP A 223 4.78 -16.59 -7.36
N ALA A 224 5.04 -15.36 -6.97
CA ALA A 224 5.16 -14.21 -7.88
C ALA A 224 6.50 -14.16 -8.63
N GLY A 225 7.49 -14.97 -8.26
CA GLY A 225 8.81 -15.05 -8.90
C GLY A 225 9.94 -14.34 -8.15
N PHE A 226 9.71 -13.82 -6.94
CA PHE A 226 10.78 -13.24 -6.14
C PHE A 226 11.78 -14.31 -5.68
N ALA A 227 13.06 -13.96 -5.74
CA ALA A 227 14.17 -14.70 -5.12
C ALA A 227 14.54 -14.08 -3.76
N ASN A 228 15.39 -14.78 -3.00
CA ASN A 228 15.89 -14.33 -1.70
C ASN A 228 14.77 -13.87 -0.76
N VAL A 229 13.68 -14.64 -0.74
CA VAL A 229 12.49 -14.30 0.06
C VAL A 229 12.76 -14.63 1.52
N GLU A 230 12.87 -13.59 2.33
CA GLU A 230 13.12 -13.67 3.77
C GLU A 230 12.05 -12.93 4.57
N HIS A 231 11.98 -13.23 5.86
CA HIS A 231 11.22 -12.43 6.81
C HIS A 231 12.03 -12.14 8.07
N ARG A 232 11.67 -11.08 8.76
CA ARG A 232 12.20 -10.68 10.07
C ARG A 232 11.09 -10.18 10.96
N LEU A 233 11.24 -10.38 12.25
CA LEU A 233 10.42 -9.72 13.25
C LEU A 233 11.17 -8.47 13.73
N LEU A 234 10.50 -7.34 13.71
CA LEU A 234 11.04 -6.06 14.14
C LEU A 234 10.31 -5.62 15.43
N PRO A 235 10.88 -5.87 16.62
CA PRO A 235 10.30 -5.41 17.86
C PRO A 235 10.11 -3.88 17.88
N ASP A 236 8.97 -3.42 18.39
CA ASP A 236 8.75 -2.00 18.64
C ASP A 236 9.38 -1.63 20.00
N PRO A 237 10.43 -0.79 20.02
CA PRO A 237 11.12 -0.42 21.25
C PRO A 237 10.35 0.59 22.13
N THR A 238 9.20 1.07 21.65
CA THR A 238 8.41 2.07 22.38
C THR A 238 7.90 1.46 23.70
N PRO A 239 8.18 2.07 24.86
CA PRO A 239 7.66 1.58 26.14
C PRO A 239 6.13 1.53 26.15
N ALA A 240 5.56 0.49 26.75
CA ALA A 240 4.12 0.49 27.01
C ALA A 240 3.78 1.58 28.06
N PRO A 241 2.63 2.24 27.95
CA PRO A 241 2.19 3.22 28.94
C PRO A 241 1.90 2.51 30.27
N GLU A 242 1.94 3.24 31.39
CA GLU A 242 1.54 2.69 32.69
C GLU A 242 0.08 2.23 32.71
N VAL A 243 -0.80 2.97 32.03
CA VAL A 243 -2.21 2.65 31.84
C VAL A 243 -2.55 2.68 30.36
N TYR A 244 -3.05 1.57 29.83
CA TYR A 244 -3.51 1.50 28.44
C TYR A 244 -5.01 1.85 28.36
N THR A 245 -5.33 2.83 27.54
CA THR A 245 -6.72 3.32 27.32
C THR A 245 -7.20 3.09 25.88
N GLY A 246 -6.38 2.44 25.05
CA GLY A 246 -6.73 2.16 23.65
C GLY A 246 -7.71 0.99 23.51
N ARG A 247 -8.19 0.79 22.28
CA ARG A 247 -9.19 -0.24 21.95
C ARG A 247 -8.61 -1.58 21.47
N TRP A 248 -7.30 -1.60 21.16
CA TRP A 248 -6.70 -2.74 20.46
C TRP A 248 -6.27 -3.87 21.37
N PHE A 249 -5.80 -3.55 22.59
CA PHE A 249 -5.30 -4.47 23.60
C PHE A 249 -6.14 -4.38 24.86
N ARG A 250 -6.10 -5.41 25.70
CA ARG A 250 -6.81 -5.43 27.01
C ARG A 250 -6.17 -4.49 28.01
N ASP A 251 -4.84 -4.46 28.01
CA ASP A 251 -4.02 -3.74 28.98
C ASP A 251 -2.63 -3.41 28.43
N ALA A 252 -1.81 -2.73 29.22
CA ALA A 252 -0.44 -2.35 28.89
C ALA A 252 0.50 -3.56 28.79
N GLU A 253 0.25 -4.64 29.52
CA GLU A 253 1.06 -5.85 29.47
C GLU A 253 0.87 -6.59 28.13
N GLU A 254 -0.36 -6.69 27.66
CA GLU A 254 -0.65 -7.28 26.34
C GLU A 254 0.00 -6.46 25.21
N LEU A 255 -0.10 -5.12 25.29
CA LEU A 255 0.59 -4.23 24.34
C LEU A 255 2.12 -4.43 24.39
N ALA A 256 2.71 -4.58 25.57
CA ALA A 256 4.14 -4.82 25.72
C ALA A 256 4.56 -6.15 25.06
N LYS A 257 3.78 -7.21 25.28
CA LYS A 257 4.02 -8.53 24.64
C LYS A 257 3.88 -8.46 23.11
N PHE A 258 2.86 -7.76 22.61
CA PHE A 258 2.68 -7.53 21.19
C PHE A 258 3.91 -6.82 20.58
N ARG A 259 4.38 -5.73 21.19
CA ARG A 259 5.55 -4.97 20.77
C ARG A 259 6.85 -5.79 20.84
N ALA A 260 6.98 -6.65 21.84
CA ALA A 260 8.15 -7.51 22.01
C ALA A 260 8.28 -8.56 20.89
N ILE A 261 7.15 -9.12 20.41
CA ILE A 261 7.15 -9.98 19.22
C ILE A 261 7.53 -9.16 17.99
N GLY A 262 6.94 -7.98 17.82
CA GLY A 262 7.26 -7.02 16.78
C GLY A 262 6.46 -7.18 15.50
N ALA A 263 6.71 -6.27 14.58
CA ALA A 263 6.12 -6.26 13.25
C ALA A 263 6.79 -7.31 12.35
N LEU A 264 6.00 -7.93 11.50
CA LEU A 264 6.50 -8.82 10.45
C LEU A 264 6.98 -7.99 9.26
N LEU A 265 8.25 -8.11 8.93
CA LEU A 265 8.85 -7.64 7.70
C LEU A 265 9.07 -8.82 6.76
N VAL A 266 8.49 -8.77 5.56
CA VAL A 266 8.76 -9.73 4.48
C VAL A 266 9.36 -8.99 3.30
N HIS A 267 10.41 -9.53 2.72
CA HIS A 267 11.04 -8.94 1.53
C HIS A 267 11.54 -10.00 0.55
N GLY A 268 11.71 -9.58 -0.70
CA GLY A 268 12.28 -10.40 -1.76
C GLY A 268 12.84 -9.54 -2.88
N THR A 269 13.68 -10.13 -3.73
CA THR A 269 14.33 -9.48 -4.87
C THR A 269 13.85 -10.07 -6.18
N LYS A 270 13.67 -9.24 -7.21
CA LYS A 270 13.43 -9.69 -8.57
C LYS A 270 14.76 -10.09 -9.21
N SER A 271 14.87 -11.37 -9.59
CA SER A 271 16.08 -11.85 -10.25
C SER A 271 16.29 -11.16 -11.61
N PRO A 272 17.54 -10.92 -12.02
CA PRO A 272 17.85 -10.57 -13.40
C PRO A 272 17.33 -11.64 -14.36
N VAL A 273 16.83 -11.22 -15.52
CA VAL A 273 16.53 -12.17 -16.62
C VAL A 273 17.88 -12.65 -17.18
N THR A 274 18.14 -13.96 -17.03
CA THR A 274 19.35 -14.61 -17.56
C THR A 274 19.23 -14.84 -19.07
#